data_64a6c664651a411d267c08bc6ab7fd0a
#
_entry.id   64a6c664651a411d267c08bc6ab7fd0a
#
_cell.length_a   1.000
_cell.length_b   1.000
_cell.length_c   1.000
_cell.angle_alpha   90.00
_cell.angle_beta   90.00
_cell.angle_gamma   90.00
#
_symmetry.space_group_name_H-M   'P 1'
#
loop_
_entity.id
_entity.type
_entity.pdbx_description
1 polymer ?
#
loop_
_entity_poly.entity_id
_entity_poly.type
_entity_poly.pdbx_seq_one_letter_code
_entity_poly.pdbx_strand_id
1 'polypeptide(L)'
;MRFETKAVRAGYQIDPTTGAIVPPVHQGATFAQEEPGVHKGYPYGRTANPTRALLERAIAELEGGRYGLAFASGLAAEDAILHLLKPGDHVLCCDDVYGGTYRLFEQVRRHYGIEFSYFDMTSTEIKLQKNTKLIWLESPTNPLLKVADIAAIARQKRDALLVVDNTFATPYLQRPLELGADIIVHSSTKYLSGHGDVIGGLIVTSNAEVYEKLKFLQNAIGAVPGPMDCWLVLRGLKTLALRMKAHSENAQAIAEFLSAHPKVERVYYPGLATHPGHEIAKRQMHGLYSGMLSFELKGDVKKFLQSTKLFTLAENLGTVDSLTTHPATMTHASIPPEERARRGIRENLIRLSVGIEHAQDLIADLQQALACA
;
A
#
# COMPACT_ATOMS: atom_id res chain seq x y z
N MET A 1 -21.05 -12.32 2.85
CA MET A 1 -20.73 -12.25 1.41
C MET A 1 -19.24 -12.55 1.26
N ARG A 2 -18.80 -13.35 0.26
CA ARG A 2 -17.38 -13.62 0.00
C ARG A 2 -16.71 -12.38 -0.61
N PHE A 3 -15.38 -12.29 -0.49
CA PHE A 3 -14.62 -11.09 -0.89
C PHE A 3 -14.84 -10.72 -2.37
N GLU A 4 -14.78 -11.68 -3.28
CA GLU A 4 -14.96 -11.46 -4.73
C GLU A 4 -16.29 -10.77 -5.03
N THR A 5 -17.36 -11.23 -4.38
CA THR A 5 -18.69 -10.61 -4.52
C THR A 5 -18.72 -9.22 -3.90
N LYS A 6 -18.07 -9.01 -2.74
CA LYS A 6 -17.94 -7.69 -2.13
C LYS A 6 -17.18 -6.75 -3.05
N ALA A 7 -16.05 -7.16 -3.62
CA ALA A 7 -15.23 -6.34 -4.52
C ALA A 7 -16.02 -5.85 -5.74
N VAL A 8 -16.82 -6.73 -6.36
CA VAL A 8 -17.70 -6.36 -7.50
C VAL A 8 -18.81 -5.40 -7.07
N ARG A 9 -19.32 -5.51 -5.83
CA ARG A 9 -20.47 -4.76 -5.32
C ARG A 9 -20.11 -3.59 -4.42
N ALA A 10 -18.88 -3.50 -3.93
CA ALA A 10 -18.44 -2.42 -3.04
C ALA A 10 -18.67 -1.05 -3.68
N GLY A 11 -19.23 -0.12 -2.94
CA GLY A 11 -19.62 1.19 -3.44
C GLY A 11 -20.74 1.16 -4.48
N TYR A 12 -21.40 0.00 -4.70
CA TYR A 12 -22.47 -0.13 -5.68
C TYR A 12 -23.70 0.68 -5.28
N GLN A 13 -24.15 1.50 -6.22
CA GLN A 13 -25.39 2.26 -6.09
C GLN A 13 -25.99 2.46 -7.47
N ILE A 14 -27.24 2.01 -7.64
CA ILE A 14 -28.00 2.34 -8.86
C ILE A 14 -28.34 3.83 -8.81
N ASP A 15 -28.06 4.53 -9.91
CA ASP A 15 -28.42 5.94 -10.02
C ASP A 15 -29.96 6.08 -10.01
N PRO A 16 -30.55 6.78 -9.07
CA PRO A 16 -32.01 6.87 -8.94
C PRO A 16 -32.67 7.67 -10.07
N THR A 17 -31.91 8.50 -10.78
CA THR A 17 -32.43 9.36 -11.85
C THR A 17 -32.46 8.64 -13.20
N THR A 18 -31.39 7.89 -13.50
CA THR A 18 -31.20 7.27 -14.82
C THR A 18 -31.33 5.77 -14.80
N GLY A 19 -31.26 5.11 -13.64
CA GLY A 19 -31.18 3.66 -13.48
C GLY A 19 -29.80 3.09 -13.86
N ALA A 20 -28.79 3.93 -14.06
CA ALA A 20 -27.45 3.48 -14.39
C ALA A 20 -26.86 2.60 -13.29
N ILE A 21 -26.31 1.43 -13.68
CA ILE A 21 -25.69 0.46 -12.78
C ILE A 21 -24.28 0.92 -12.39
N VAL A 22 -23.54 1.54 -13.33
CA VAL A 22 -22.25 2.15 -13.05
C VAL A 22 -22.51 3.57 -12.50
N PRO A 23 -21.98 3.92 -11.33
CA PRO A 23 -22.23 5.23 -10.76
C PRO A 23 -21.63 6.33 -11.64
N PRO A 24 -22.36 7.46 -11.79
CA PRO A 24 -21.87 8.60 -12.56
C PRO A 24 -20.66 9.26 -11.87
N VAL A 25 -19.83 9.95 -12.64
CA VAL A 25 -18.77 10.82 -12.13
C VAL A 25 -19.34 12.20 -11.84
N HIS A 26 -19.40 12.58 -10.57
CA HIS A 26 -19.82 13.91 -10.15
C HIS A 26 -18.63 14.86 -10.11
N GLN A 27 -18.33 15.49 -11.25
CA GLN A 27 -17.15 16.36 -11.41
C GLN A 27 -17.34 17.74 -10.78
N GLY A 28 -18.56 18.13 -10.39
CA GLY A 28 -18.87 19.45 -9.83
C GLY A 28 -18.17 19.71 -8.48
N ALA A 29 -17.58 20.89 -8.35
CA ALA A 29 -17.05 21.38 -7.08
C ALA A 29 -18.12 22.00 -6.19
N THR A 30 -19.21 22.50 -6.77
CA THR A 30 -20.25 23.31 -6.10
C THR A 30 -21.62 22.64 -6.26
N PHE A 31 -22.37 22.60 -5.16
CA PHE A 31 -23.70 22.00 -5.11
C PHE A 31 -24.72 23.04 -4.59
N ALA A 32 -25.92 23.05 -5.17
CA ALA A 32 -26.99 23.93 -4.74
C ALA A 32 -27.51 23.53 -3.33
N GLN A 33 -27.83 24.52 -2.54
CA GLN A 33 -28.50 24.36 -1.27
C GLN A 33 -29.97 24.81 -1.41
N GLU A 34 -30.86 24.18 -0.68
CA GLU A 34 -32.31 24.56 -0.65
C GLU A 34 -32.52 25.84 0.13
N GLU A 35 -31.80 25.99 1.26
CA GLU A 35 -31.72 27.18 2.10
C GLU A 35 -30.27 27.28 2.65
N PRO A 36 -29.86 28.44 3.22
CA PRO A 36 -28.54 28.54 3.84
C PRO A 36 -28.27 27.45 4.87
N GLY A 37 -27.30 26.59 4.61
CA GLY A 37 -26.97 25.44 5.46
C GLY A 37 -27.78 24.17 5.21
N VAL A 38 -28.84 24.20 4.37
CA VAL A 38 -29.67 23.02 4.04
C VAL A 38 -29.23 22.43 2.69
N HIS A 39 -28.57 21.30 2.72
CA HIS A 39 -27.98 20.63 1.53
C HIS A 39 -28.23 19.11 1.55
N LYS A 40 -28.11 18.46 0.39
CA LYS A 40 -28.32 17.00 0.21
C LYS A 40 -27.12 16.13 0.62
N GLY A 41 -26.36 16.56 1.66
CA GLY A 41 -25.16 15.87 2.14
C GLY A 41 -23.85 16.32 1.46
N TYR A 42 -23.93 17.14 0.42
CA TYR A 42 -22.79 17.62 -0.37
C TYR A 42 -22.78 19.15 -0.43
N PRO A 43 -22.24 19.84 0.59
CA PRO A 43 -22.22 21.31 0.59
C PRO A 43 -21.18 21.89 -0.38
N TYR A 44 -20.05 21.17 -0.57
CA TYR A 44 -18.94 21.58 -1.41
C TYR A 44 -18.04 20.36 -1.72
N GLY A 45 -17.51 20.24 -2.94
CA GLY A 45 -16.79 19.05 -3.42
C GLY A 45 -15.56 18.65 -2.60
N ARG A 46 -14.83 19.62 -2.00
CA ARG A 46 -13.73 19.31 -1.08
C ARG A 46 -14.25 18.68 0.21
N THR A 47 -15.34 19.17 0.76
CA THR A 47 -15.92 18.64 1.99
C THR A 47 -16.56 17.26 1.77
N ALA A 48 -17.38 17.12 0.71
CA ALA A 48 -18.00 15.86 0.33
C ALA A 48 -18.29 15.84 -1.18
N ASN A 49 -18.03 14.70 -1.81
CA ASN A 49 -18.33 14.48 -3.23
C ASN A 49 -18.98 13.10 -3.38
N PRO A 50 -20.07 12.96 -4.17
CA PRO A 50 -20.78 11.68 -4.30
C PRO A 50 -19.90 10.53 -4.81
N THR A 51 -19.04 10.75 -5.80
CA THR A 51 -18.14 9.73 -6.35
C THR A 51 -17.07 9.33 -5.35
N ARG A 52 -16.47 10.31 -4.63
CA ARG A 52 -15.50 10.01 -3.56
C ARG A 52 -16.16 9.24 -2.41
N ALA A 53 -17.37 9.57 -2.02
CA ALA A 53 -18.09 8.87 -0.96
C ALA A 53 -18.34 7.39 -1.29
N LEU A 54 -18.54 7.04 -2.58
CA LEU A 54 -18.65 5.66 -3.03
C LEU A 54 -17.34 4.91 -2.82
N LEU A 55 -16.20 5.51 -3.16
CA LEU A 55 -14.89 4.92 -2.96
C LEU A 55 -14.58 4.73 -1.47
N GLU A 56 -14.86 5.75 -0.64
CA GLU A 56 -14.67 5.70 0.81
C GLU A 56 -15.47 4.56 1.45
N ARG A 57 -16.73 4.36 1.04
CA ARG A 57 -17.54 3.21 1.47
C ARG A 57 -16.98 1.88 0.96
N ALA A 58 -16.60 1.82 -0.31
CA ALA A 58 -16.10 0.59 -0.93
C ALA A 58 -14.87 0.06 -0.21
N ILE A 59 -13.88 0.91 0.07
CA ILE A 59 -12.66 0.47 0.74
C ILE A 59 -12.91 0.09 2.20
N ALA A 60 -13.77 0.82 2.92
CA ALA A 60 -14.17 0.45 4.28
C ALA A 60 -14.79 -0.96 4.31
N GLU A 61 -15.70 -1.25 3.39
CA GLU A 61 -16.35 -2.57 3.29
C GLU A 61 -15.36 -3.69 2.96
N LEU A 62 -14.39 -3.44 2.08
CA LEU A 62 -13.39 -4.44 1.67
C LEU A 62 -12.40 -4.75 2.78
N GLU A 63 -11.92 -3.73 3.51
CA GLU A 63 -11.03 -3.90 4.67
C GLU A 63 -11.77 -4.41 5.93
N GLY A 64 -13.09 -4.49 5.89
CA GLY A 64 -13.88 -4.87 7.07
C GLY A 64 -13.93 -3.78 8.13
N GLY A 65 -13.64 -2.54 7.76
CA GLY A 65 -13.73 -1.37 8.62
C GLY A 65 -15.09 -0.68 8.55
N ARG A 66 -15.29 0.26 9.46
CA ARG A 66 -16.51 1.05 9.53
C ARG A 66 -16.47 2.34 8.71
N TYR A 67 -15.30 2.94 8.61
CA TYR A 67 -15.08 4.25 7.98
C TYR A 67 -13.92 4.20 7.01
N GLY A 68 -14.09 4.81 5.84
CA GLY A 68 -13.06 5.03 4.82
C GLY A 68 -12.91 6.51 4.49
N LEU A 69 -11.70 6.93 4.15
CA LEU A 69 -11.37 8.27 3.71
C LEU A 69 -10.42 8.21 2.51
N ALA A 70 -10.64 9.05 1.50
CA ALA A 70 -9.82 9.11 0.30
C ALA A 70 -9.01 10.41 0.24
N PHE A 71 -7.73 10.29 -0.17
CA PHE A 71 -6.73 11.34 -0.26
C PHE A 71 -6.08 11.40 -1.63
N ALA A 72 -5.49 12.54 -1.98
CA ALA A 72 -4.86 12.78 -3.27
C ALA A 72 -3.60 11.92 -3.53
N SER A 73 -3.02 11.30 -2.51
CA SER A 73 -1.89 10.36 -2.62
C SER A 73 -1.77 9.51 -1.35
N GLY A 74 -1.02 8.41 -1.42
CA GLY A 74 -0.67 7.61 -0.24
C GLY A 74 0.02 8.47 0.83
N LEU A 75 1.02 9.26 0.45
CA LEU A 75 1.71 10.17 1.38
C LEU A 75 0.79 11.24 1.98
N ALA A 76 -0.23 11.72 1.25
CA ALA A 76 -1.22 12.64 1.83
C ALA A 76 -2.10 11.95 2.89
N ALA A 77 -2.40 10.65 2.70
CA ALA A 77 -3.09 9.84 3.69
C ALA A 77 -2.20 9.60 4.94
N GLU A 78 -0.92 9.25 4.73
CA GLU A 78 0.05 9.09 5.82
C GLU A 78 0.22 10.39 6.62
N ASP A 79 0.36 11.50 5.92
CA ASP A 79 0.51 12.82 6.52
C ASP A 79 -0.72 13.23 7.37
N ALA A 80 -1.93 12.90 6.90
CA ALA A 80 -3.15 13.11 7.67
C ALA A 80 -3.16 12.30 8.99
N ILE A 81 -2.65 11.07 8.98
CA ILE A 81 -2.49 10.25 10.20
C ILE A 81 -1.51 10.92 11.17
N LEU A 82 -0.40 11.44 10.68
CA LEU A 82 0.60 12.12 11.51
C LEU A 82 0.09 13.44 12.13
N HIS A 83 -0.94 14.07 11.56
CA HIS A 83 -1.62 15.22 12.17
C HIS A 83 -2.48 14.87 13.39
N LEU A 84 -2.68 13.59 13.70
CA LEU A 84 -3.26 13.18 14.99
C LEU A 84 -2.31 13.40 16.16
N LEU A 85 -1.02 13.58 15.87
CA LEU A 85 0.05 13.78 16.83
C LEU A 85 0.32 15.27 17.08
N LYS A 86 0.95 15.56 18.19
CA LYS A 86 1.45 16.88 18.59
C LYS A 86 2.95 16.82 18.90
N PRO A 87 3.64 17.98 18.91
CA PRO A 87 5.06 18.04 19.29
C PRO A 87 5.35 17.31 20.60
N GLY A 88 6.40 16.48 20.59
CA GLY A 88 6.78 15.61 21.69
C GLY A 88 6.15 14.22 21.68
N ASP A 89 5.19 13.95 20.79
CA ASP A 89 4.68 12.58 20.60
C ASP A 89 5.68 11.74 19.78
N HIS A 90 5.71 10.44 20.07
CA HIS A 90 6.64 9.49 19.45
C HIS A 90 5.91 8.47 18.58
N VAL A 91 6.54 8.15 17.44
CA VAL A 91 6.15 7.08 16.50
C VAL A 91 7.20 5.98 16.55
N LEU A 92 6.80 4.75 16.85
CA LEU A 92 7.63 3.56 16.69
C LEU A 92 7.35 2.97 15.30
N CYS A 93 8.31 3.04 14.39
CA CYS A 93 8.18 2.62 12.99
C CYS A 93 8.97 1.35 12.69
N CYS A 94 8.48 0.49 11.80
CA CYS A 94 9.28 -0.61 11.26
C CYS A 94 10.51 -0.07 10.51
N ASP A 95 11.59 -0.83 10.54
CA ASP A 95 12.91 -0.44 10.01
C ASP A 95 12.96 -0.41 8.48
N ASP A 96 12.20 -1.27 7.83
CA ASP A 96 12.08 -1.37 6.38
C ASP A 96 10.72 -0.79 5.93
N VAL A 97 10.68 0.50 5.69
CA VAL A 97 9.48 1.26 5.28
C VAL A 97 9.77 1.98 3.96
N TYR A 98 8.74 2.19 3.18
CA TYR A 98 8.84 2.91 1.91
C TYR A 98 9.68 4.20 2.03
N GLY A 99 10.57 4.44 1.06
CA GLY A 99 11.48 5.59 1.08
C GLY A 99 10.77 6.95 1.15
N GLY A 100 9.54 7.05 0.62
CA GLY A 100 8.69 8.22 0.74
C GLY A 100 8.17 8.45 2.15
N THR A 101 7.74 7.41 2.82
CA THR A 101 7.31 7.43 4.24
C THR A 101 8.47 7.83 5.15
N TYR A 102 9.64 7.23 4.94
CA TYR A 102 10.86 7.63 5.67
C TYR A 102 11.19 9.10 5.48
N ARG A 103 11.12 9.61 4.24
CA ARG A 103 11.35 11.03 3.93
C ARG A 103 10.32 11.93 4.60
N LEU A 104 9.04 11.55 4.59
CA LEU A 104 7.98 12.29 5.27
C LEU A 104 8.24 12.37 6.78
N PHE A 105 8.66 11.27 7.40
CA PHE A 105 8.93 11.19 8.83
C PHE A 105 10.17 12.04 9.21
N GLU A 106 11.30 11.77 8.58
CA GLU A 106 12.59 12.35 8.97
C GLU A 106 12.81 13.79 8.48
N GLN A 107 12.37 14.10 7.25
CA GLN A 107 12.67 15.39 6.64
C GLN A 107 11.52 16.39 6.72
N VAL A 108 10.31 15.94 7.10
CA VAL A 108 9.17 16.84 7.25
C VAL A 108 8.69 16.82 8.71
N ARG A 109 8.16 15.72 9.19
CA ARG A 109 7.46 15.67 10.47
C ARG A 109 8.35 15.79 11.71
N ARG A 110 9.59 15.34 11.62
CA ARG A 110 10.59 15.56 12.69
C ARG A 110 10.83 17.05 12.95
N HIS A 111 10.80 17.90 11.92
CA HIS A 111 10.92 19.35 12.07
C HIS A 111 9.76 19.99 12.84
N TYR A 112 8.61 19.33 12.91
CA TYR A 112 7.45 19.75 13.69
C TYR A 112 7.41 19.11 15.08
N GLY A 113 8.54 18.55 15.55
CA GLY A 113 8.69 18.04 16.90
C GLY A 113 8.11 16.65 17.15
N ILE A 114 7.78 15.89 16.10
CA ILE A 114 7.41 14.47 16.23
C ILE A 114 8.69 13.65 16.32
N GLU A 115 8.74 12.72 17.28
CA GLU A 115 9.88 11.84 17.49
C GLU A 115 9.66 10.51 16.75
N PHE A 116 10.72 9.98 16.13
CA PHE A 116 10.67 8.70 15.42
C PHE A 116 11.79 7.78 15.90
N SER A 117 11.46 6.52 16.12
CA SER A 117 12.42 5.43 16.25
C SER A 117 12.02 4.23 15.40
N TYR A 118 13.01 3.44 15.05
CA TYR A 118 12.83 2.30 14.13
C TYR A 118 13.18 1.00 14.84
N PHE A 119 12.44 -0.07 14.55
CA PHE A 119 12.66 -1.39 15.09
C PHE A 119 12.59 -2.46 14.02
N ASP A 120 13.32 -3.56 14.22
CA ASP A 120 13.22 -4.73 13.36
C ASP A 120 11.87 -5.40 13.54
N MET A 121 10.99 -5.25 12.57
CA MET A 121 9.62 -5.76 12.61
C MET A 121 9.52 -7.28 12.50
N THR A 122 10.62 -7.98 12.20
CA THR A 122 10.66 -9.46 12.27
C THR A 122 10.71 -9.94 13.72
N SER A 123 11.10 -9.06 14.67
CA SER A 123 10.91 -9.28 16.10
C SER A 123 9.45 -9.11 16.48
N THR A 124 8.93 -10.04 17.27
CA THR A 124 7.60 -9.90 17.86
C THR A 124 7.59 -9.05 19.14
N GLU A 125 8.75 -8.65 19.65
CA GLU A 125 8.87 -7.81 20.84
C GLU A 125 9.12 -6.36 20.44
N ILE A 126 8.31 -5.44 20.99
CA ILE A 126 8.46 -4.00 20.78
C ILE A 126 8.70 -3.25 22.08
N LYS A 127 9.48 -2.17 22.01
CA LYS A 127 9.78 -1.31 23.16
C LYS A 127 9.11 0.04 22.96
N LEU A 128 8.01 0.27 23.68
CA LEU A 128 7.30 1.54 23.65
C LEU A 128 7.90 2.53 24.66
N GLN A 129 8.09 3.77 24.24
CA GLN A 129 8.40 4.91 25.10
C GLN A 129 7.12 5.43 25.78
N LYS A 130 7.25 6.27 26.82
CA LYS A 130 6.09 6.87 27.51
C LYS A 130 5.22 7.73 26.58
N ASN A 131 5.85 8.41 25.64
CA ASN A 131 5.23 9.30 24.68
C ASN A 131 4.90 8.62 23.34
N THR A 132 5.06 7.30 23.22
CA THR A 132 4.65 6.58 21.99
C THR A 132 3.14 6.66 21.82
N LYS A 133 2.70 7.24 20.70
CA LYS A 133 1.30 7.41 20.30
C LYS A 133 0.91 6.64 19.06
N LEU A 134 1.89 6.35 18.18
CA LEU A 134 1.69 5.52 17.00
C LEU A 134 2.73 4.40 16.94
N ILE A 135 2.28 3.24 16.46
CA ILE A 135 3.13 2.18 15.94
C ILE A 135 2.83 2.10 14.46
N TRP A 136 3.86 2.20 13.61
CA TRP A 136 3.72 2.20 12.16
C TRP A 136 4.35 0.94 11.58
N LEU A 137 3.53 0.13 10.92
CA LEU A 137 3.96 -1.07 10.20
C LEU A 137 3.67 -0.93 8.70
N GLU A 138 4.54 -1.49 7.90
CA GLU A 138 4.31 -1.81 6.49
C GLU A 138 4.53 -3.33 6.34
N SER A 139 3.51 -4.09 5.90
CA SER A 139 3.63 -5.54 5.85
C SER A 139 2.81 -6.15 4.70
N PRO A 140 3.49 -6.82 3.72
CA PRO A 140 4.94 -6.91 3.53
C PRO A 140 5.61 -5.57 3.24
N THR A 141 6.91 -5.43 3.56
CA THR A 141 7.67 -4.18 3.40
C THR A 141 8.18 -3.96 1.98
N ASN A 142 8.60 -2.73 1.70
CA ASN A 142 9.25 -2.32 0.47
C ASN A 142 10.67 -1.77 0.77
N PRO A 143 11.78 -2.38 0.27
CA PRO A 143 11.79 -3.37 -0.81
C PRO A 143 12.07 -4.82 -0.37
N LEU A 144 12.29 -5.10 0.91
CA LEU A 144 12.83 -6.39 1.38
C LEU A 144 11.76 -7.44 1.70
N LEU A 145 10.48 -7.10 1.54
CA LEU A 145 9.34 -8.01 1.74
C LEU A 145 9.32 -8.65 3.14
N LYS A 146 9.85 -7.98 4.17
CA LYS A 146 9.71 -8.42 5.56
C LYS A 146 8.22 -8.51 5.94
N VAL A 147 7.88 -9.44 6.80
CA VAL A 147 6.49 -9.68 7.24
C VAL A 147 6.41 -9.55 8.74
N ALA A 148 5.54 -8.66 9.22
CA ALA A 148 5.25 -8.51 10.66
C ALA A 148 4.16 -9.49 11.12
N ASP A 149 4.27 -10.03 12.32
CA ASP A 149 3.13 -10.62 13.03
C ASP A 149 2.28 -9.49 13.63
N ILE A 150 1.32 -9.00 12.84
CA ILE A 150 0.48 -7.86 13.20
C ILE A 150 -0.26 -8.11 14.50
N ALA A 151 -0.80 -9.33 14.68
CA ALA A 151 -1.55 -9.68 15.89
C ALA A 151 -0.65 -9.72 17.14
N ALA A 152 0.61 -10.17 17.02
CA ALA A 152 1.56 -10.17 18.12
C ALA A 152 1.94 -8.74 18.55
N ILE A 153 2.14 -7.84 17.59
CA ILE A 153 2.43 -6.43 17.85
C ILE A 153 1.19 -5.72 18.42
N ALA A 154 0.00 -5.98 17.87
CA ALA A 154 -1.25 -5.40 18.35
C ALA A 154 -1.51 -5.68 19.84
N ARG A 155 -1.15 -6.87 20.33
CA ARG A 155 -1.27 -7.20 21.77
C ARG A 155 -0.38 -6.36 22.68
N GLN A 156 0.64 -5.71 22.15
CA GLN A 156 1.64 -4.93 22.91
C GLN A 156 1.47 -3.42 22.79
N LYS A 157 0.54 -2.96 21.92
CA LYS A 157 0.43 -1.54 21.56
C LYS A 157 0.02 -0.61 22.72
N ARG A 158 -0.49 -1.13 23.84
CA ARG A 158 -1.04 -0.31 24.94
C ARG A 158 -2.04 0.72 24.42
N ASP A 159 -1.85 2.01 24.74
CA ASP A 159 -2.70 3.13 24.29
C ASP A 159 -2.26 3.73 22.94
N ALA A 160 -1.19 3.22 22.33
CA ALA A 160 -0.74 3.67 21.01
C ALA A 160 -1.65 3.11 19.90
N LEU A 161 -1.94 3.93 18.90
CA LEU A 161 -2.65 3.47 17.71
C LEU A 161 -1.71 2.66 16.81
N LEU A 162 -2.16 1.50 16.37
CA LEU A 162 -1.44 0.67 15.40
C LEU A 162 -1.90 0.99 13.98
N VAL A 163 -1.00 1.55 13.19
CA VAL A 163 -1.17 1.86 11.77
C VAL A 163 -0.49 0.76 10.95
N VAL A 164 -1.20 0.23 9.95
CA VAL A 164 -0.63 -0.73 9.01
C VAL A 164 -0.81 -0.22 7.59
N ASP A 165 0.31 -0.02 6.89
CA ASP A 165 0.30 0.12 5.44
C ASP A 165 0.09 -1.26 4.81
N ASN A 166 -1.10 -1.44 4.22
CA ASN A 166 -1.54 -2.69 3.62
C ASN A 166 -1.46 -2.66 2.08
N THR A 167 -0.68 -1.74 1.52
CA THR A 167 -0.60 -1.49 0.07
C THR A 167 -0.19 -2.72 -0.72
N PHE A 168 0.80 -3.50 -0.25
CA PHE A 168 1.29 -4.68 -0.97
C PHE A 168 0.36 -5.87 -0.88
N ALA A 169 -0.27 -6.07 0.27
CA ALA A 169 -1.17 -7.20 0.49
C ALA A 169 -2.58 -6.95 -0.06
N THR A 170 -3.09 -5.73 0.03
CA THR A 170 -4.48 -5.36 -0.24
C THR A 170 -5.50 -6.05 0.68
N PRO A 171 -6.75 -5.58 0.77
CA PRO A 171 -7.76 -6.26 1.58
C PRO A 171 -8.14 -7.67 1.09
N TYR A 172 -7.71 -8.03 -0.13
CA TYR A 172 -7.91 -9.39 -0.65
C TYR A 172 -7.03 -10.42 0.05
N LEU A 173 -5.76 -10.09 0.30
CA LEU A 173 -4.82 -11.01 0.93
C LEU A 173 -4.79 -10.85 2.45
N GLN A 174 -4.88 -9.63 2.97
CA GLN A 174 -4.69 -9.33 4.39
C GLN A 174 -5.65 -8.24 4.84
N ARG A 175 -6.27 -8.43 6.00
CA ARG A 175 -7.16 -7.44 6.64
C ARG A 175 -6.65 -7.12 8.05
N PRO A 176 -5.78 -6.11 8.17
CA PRO A 176 -5.10 -5.82 9.44
C PRO A 176 -6.03 -5.40 10.58
N LEU A 177 -7.22 -4.83 10.31
CA LEU A 177 -8.21 -4.55 11.35
C LEU A 177 -8.64 -5.82 12.09
N GLU A 178 -8.78 -6.95 11.38
CA GLU A 178 -9.12 -8.25 11.98
C GLU A 178 -7.98 -8.81 12.85
N LEU A 179 -6.74 -8.29 12.65
CA LEU A 179 -5.54 -8.65 13.39
C LEU A 179 -5.22 -7.67 14.54
N GLY A 180 -6.09 -6.66 14.78
CA GLY A 180 -5.97 -5.72 15.88
C GLY A 180 -5.31 -4.37 15.55
N ALA A 181 -5.12 -4.05 14.26
CA ALA A 181 -4.76 -2.69 13.83
C ALA A 181 -5.92 -1.72 14.08
N ASP A 182 -5.61 -0.44 14.26
CA ASP A 182 -6.58 0.64 14.46
C ASP A 182 -6.83 1.43 13.18
N ILE A 183 -5.79 1.58 12.37
CA ILE A 183 -5.80 2.38 11.14
C ILE A 183 -5.09 1.58 10.04
N ILE A 184 -5.74 1.50 8.89
CA ILE A 184 -5.12 0.98 7.67
C ILE A 184 -4.87 2.14 6.73
N VAL A 185 -3.71 2.15 6.09
CA VAL A 185 -3.40 3.08 5.01
C VAL A 185 -3.06 2.32 3.74
N HIS A 186 -3.40 2.91 2.60
CA HIS A 186 -3.06 2.42 1.28
C HIS A 186 -2.60 3.53 0.36
N SER A 187 -1.63 3.25 -0.46
CA SER A 187 -1.50 3.92 -1.76
C SER A 187 -2.47 3.25 -2.75
N SER A 188 -3.60 3.91 -3.05
CA SER A 188 -4.53 3.39 -4.06
C SER A 188 -3.97 3.44 -5.49
N THR A 189 -2.86 4.15 -5.68
CA THR A 189 -2.03 4.19 -6.88
C THR A 189 -1.59 2.80 -7.36
N LYS A 190 -1.51 1.83 -6.43
CA LYS A 190 -0.94 0.50 -6.63
C LYS A 190 -2.04 -0.51 -7.01
N TYR A 191 -2.05 -1.67 -6.42
CA TYR A 191 -2.99 -2.77 -6.71
C TYR A 191 -4.47 -2.38 -6.68
N LEU A 192 -4.88 -1.40 -5.85
CA LEU A 192 -6.28 -1.06 -5.73
C LEU A 192 -6.84 -0.46 -7.02
N SER A 193 -6.14 0.49 -7.68
CA SER A 193 -6.45 0.91 -9.05
C SER A 193 -5.97 -0.12 -10.07
N GLY A 194 -4.72 -0.56 -9.95
CA GLY A 194 -4.12 -1.67 -10.68
C GLY A 194 -3.77 -1.42 -12.14
N HIS A 195 -3.92 -0.19 -12.66
CA HIS A 195 -3.75 0.11 -14.08
C HIS A 195 -2.72 1.22 -14.36
N GLY A 196 -2.03 1.73 -13.32
CA GLY A 196 -0.96 2.73 -13.48
C GLY A 196 -1.44 4.12 -13.91
N ASP A 197 -2.73 4.40 -13.81
CA ASP A 197 -3.42 5.58 -14.34
C ASP A 197 -3.96 6.53 -13.25
N VAL A 198 -3.73 6.23 -11.96
CA VAL A 198 -4.23 7.00 -10.81
C VAL A 198 -3.14 7.20 -9.77
N ILE A 199 -3.12 8.38 -9.16
CA ILE A 199 -2.44 8.64 -7.90
C ILE A 199 -3.49 8.87 -6.82
N GLY A 200 -3.41 8.14 -5.68
CA GLY A 200 -4.35 8.31 -4.61
C GLY A 200 -3.92 7.60 -3.32
N GLY A 201 -4.60 7.93 -2.22
CA GLY A 201 -4.42 7.32 -0.92
C GLY A 201 -5.75 7.02 -0.25
N LEU A 202 -5.78 6.01 0.61
CA LEU A 202 -6.98 5.62 1.34
C LEU A 202 -6.62 5.34 2.80
N ILE A 203 -7.51 5.70 3.70
CA ILE A 203 -7.45 5.32 5.12
C ILE A 203 -8.72 4.56 5.45
N VAL A 204 -8.59 3.51 6.27
CA VAL A 204 -9.72 2.78 6.85
C VAL A 204 -9.53 2.64 8.35
N THR A 205 -10.60 2.85 9.11
CA THR A 205 -10.63 2.63 10.57
C THR A 205 -12.03 2.22 11.02
N SER A 206 -12.12 1.56 12.17
CA SER A 206 -13.38 1.32 12.85
C SER A 206 -13.58 2.22 14.08
N ASN A 207 -12.58 3.04 14.44
CA ASN A 207 -12.62 3.97 15.56
C ASN A 207 -13.28 5.29 15.13
N ALA A 208 -14.43 5.60 15.71
CA ALA A 208 -15.21 6.80 15.38
C ALA A 208 -14.45 8.10 15.72
N GLU A 209 -13.73 8.15 16.85
CA GLU A 209 -12.99 9.35 17.25
C GLU A 209 -11.83 9.64 16.28
N VAL A 210 -11.10 8.61 15.88
CA VAL A 210 -10.05 8.69 14.86
C VAL A 210 -10.63 9.15 13.53
N TYR A 211 -11.75 8.57 13.10
CA TYR A 211 -12.43 8.95 11.87
C TYR A 211 -12.82 10.42 11.85
N GLU A 212 -13.48 10.93 12.90
CA GLU A 212 -13.93 12.34 12.94
C GLU A 212 -12.74 13.32 12.84
N LYS A 213 -11.63 13.02 13.53
CA LYS A 213 -10.41 13.82 13.44
C LYS A 213 -9.81 13.79 12.03
N LEU A 214 -9.70 12.60 11.42
CA LEU A 214 -9.17 12.45 10.07
C LEU A 214 -10.09 13.06 9.02
N LYS A 215 -11.40 12.98 9.18
CA LYS A 215 -12.39 13.61 8.32
C LYS A 215 -12.31 15.13 8.36
N PHE A 216 -12.14 15.69 9.56
CA PHE A 216 -11.85 17.12 9.72
C PHE A 216 -10.57 17.52 9.00
N LEU A 217 -9.47 16.78 9.18
CA LEU A 217 -8.18 17.05 8.54
C LEU A 217 -8.26 16.91 7.00
N GLN A 218 -8.98 15.91 6.49
CA GLN A 218 -9.21 15.74 5.05
C GLN A 218 -9.82 17.01 4.45
N ASN A 219 -10.81 17.61 5.11
CA ASN A 219 -11.47 18.83 4.63
C ASN A 219 -10.62 20.08 4.88
N ALA A 220 -10.00 20.22 6.07
CA ALA A 220 -9.30 21.42 6.48
C ALA A 220 -7.97 21.61 5.69
N ILE A 221 -7.20 20.53 5.47
CA ILE A 221 -5.99 20.54 4.67
C ILE A 221 -6.32 20.52 3.17
N GLY A 222 -7.40 19.80 2.80
CA GLY A 222 -7.90 19.78 1.44
C GLY A 222 -7.20 18.82 0.48
N ALA A 223 -6.41 17.88 0.98
CA ALA A 223 -5.69 16.87 0.17
C ALA A 223 -6.62 15.76 -0.35
N VAL A 224 -7.70 16.14 -1.04
CA VAL A 224 -8.71 15.22 -1.57
C VAL A 224 -8.43 14.85 -3.03
N PRO A 225 -8.73 13.60 -3.45
CA PRO A 225 -8.57 13.17 -4.85
C PRO A 225 -9.65 13.76 -5.75
N GLY A 226 -9.38 13.85 -7.04
CA GLY A 226 -10.37 14.19 -8.05
C GLY A 226 -11.46 13.12 -8.19
N PRO A 227 -12.68 13.49 -8.61
CA PRO A 227 -13.77 12.51 -8.78
C PRO A 227 -13.47 11.44 -9.82
N MET A 228 -12.74 11.77 -10.90
CA MET A 228 -12.32 10.81 -11.91
C MET A 228 -11.36 9.79 -11.32
N ASP A 229 -10.37 10.22 -10.51
CA ASP A 229 -9.43 9.32 -9.84
C ASP A 229 -10.18 8.34 -8.91
N CYS A 230 -11.15 8.86 -8.15
CA CYS A 230 -12.01 8.02 -7.30
C CYS A 230 -12.77 6.98 -8.12
N TRP A 231 -13.31 7.37 -9.27
CA TRP A 231 -14.07 6.47 -10.14
C TRP A 231 -13.18 5.39 -10.77
N LEU A 232 -11.97 5.75 -11.21
CA LEU A 232 -10.98 4.79 -11.74
C LEU A 232 -10.57 3.76 -10.68
N VAL A 233 -10.33 4.19 -9.42
CA VAL A 233 -10.05 3.26 -8.32
C VAL A 233 -11.25 2.35 -8.08
N LEU A 234 -12.49 2.88 -8.02
CA LEU A 234 -13.72 2.06 -7.89
C LEU A 234 -13.82 1.00 -9.00
N ARG A 235 -13.47 1.37 -10.24
CA ARG A 235 -13.44 0.45 -11.37
C ARG A 235 -12.38 -0.62 -11.17
N GLY A 236 -11.17 -0.25 -10.71
CA GLY A 236 -10.07 -1.17 -10.42
C GLY A 236 -10.42 -2.19 -9.33
N LEU A 237 -11.08 -1.76 -8.25
CA LEU A 237 -11.48 -2.63 -7.15
C LEU A 237 -12.34 -3.82 -7.58
N LYS A 238 -13.16 -3.67 -8.63
CA LYS A 238 -14.04 -4.74 -9.11
C LYS A 238 -13.31 -5.97 -9.64
N THR A 239 -12.07 -5.81 -10.08
CA THR A 239 -11.21 -6.91 -10.57
C THR A 239 -10.07 -7.24 -9.62
N LEU A 240 -10.04 -6.64 -8.41
CA LEU A 240 -8.95 -6.80 -7.47
C LEU A 240 -8.64 -8.26 -7.16
N ALA A 241 -9.66 -9.05 -6.82
CA ALA A 241 -9.49 -10.46 -6.48
C ALA A 241 -8.84 -11.28 -7.61
N LEU A 242 -9.30 -11.08 -8.85
CA LEU A 242 -8.75 -11.75 -10.04
C LEU A 242 -7.29 -11.35 -10.27
N ARG A 243 -6.99 -10.05 -10.19
CA ARG A 243 -5.64 -9.53 -10.41
C ARG A 243 -4.69 -10.00 -9.30
N MET A 244 -5.06 -9.90 -8.04
CA MET A 244 -4.21 -10.34 -6.92
C MET A 244 -3.90 -11.83 -6.96
N LYS A 245 -4.84 -12.66 -7.42
CA LYS A 245 -4.59 -14.08 -7.65
C LYS A 245 -3.54 -14.28 -8.73
N ALA A 246 -3.72 -13.67 -9.92
CA ALA A 246 -2.79 -13.78 -11.03
C ALA A 246 -1.39 -13.22 -10.67
N HIS A 247 -1.32 -12.04 -10.03
CA HIS A 247 -0.06 -11.48 -9.53
C HIS A 247 0.68 -12.44 -8.60
N SER A 248 -0.04 -13.05 -7.65
CA SER A 248 0.59 -13.95 -6.67
C SER A 248 1.06 -15.26 -7.31
N GLU A 249 0.29 -15.84 -8.21
CA GLU A 249 0.65 -17.05 -8.94
C GLU A 249 1.87 -16.82 -9.83
N ASN A 250 1.91 -15.71 -10.58
CA ASN A 250 3.05 -15.34 -11.41
C ASN A 250 4.31 -15.07 -10.57
N ALA A 251 4.16 -14.31 -9.46
CA ALA A 251 5.28 -14.00 -8.59
C ALA A 251 5.86 -15.25 -7.91
N GLN A 252 5.02 -16.22 -7.54
CA GLN A 252 5.46 -17.51 -7.00
C GLN A 252 6.34 -18.25 -8.01
N ALA A 253 5.86 -18.40 -9.25
CA ALA A 253 6.60 -19.08 -10.31
C ALA A 253 7.96 -18.40 -10.61
N ILE A 254 7.97 -17.06 -10.65
CA ILE A 254 9.18 -16.28 -10.85
C ILE A 254 10.13 -16.39 -9.67
N ALA A 255 9.64 -16.35 -8.44
CA ALA A 255 10.47 -16.50 -7.24
C ALA A 255 11.15 -17.88 -7.18
N GLU A 256 10.44 -18.94 -7.56
CA GLU A 256 10.99 -20.30 -7.67
C GLU A 256 12.06 -20.38 -8.76
N PHE A 257 11.81 -19.83 -9.96
CA PHE A 257 12.76 -19.75 -11.05
C PHE A 257 14.05 -19.01 -10.62
N LEU A 258 13.89 -17.82 -10.03
CA LEU A 258 15.04 -17.01 -9.58
C LEU A 258 15.82 -17.70 -8.46
N SER A 259 15.16 -18.40 -7.55
CA SER A 259 15.81 -19.11 -6.44
C SER A 259 16.72 -20.25 -6.92
N ALA A 260 16.42 -20.84 -8.08
CA ALA A 260 17.23 -21.90 -8.70
C ALA A 260 18.31 -21.35 -9.64
N HIS A 261 18.32 -20.04 -9.95
CA HIS A 261 19.21 -19.49 -10.98
C HIS A 261 20.60 -19.16 -10.43
N PRO A 262 21.71 -19.59 -11.07
CA PRO A 262 23.08 -19.44 -10.55
C PRO A 262 23.54 -17.98 -10.41
N LYS A 263 23.01 -17.05 -11.21
CA LYS A 263 23.30 -15.60 -11.12
C LYS A 263 22.47 -14.87 -10.06
N VAL A 264 21.64 -15.57 -9.29
CA VAL A 264 20.88 -15.00 -8.17
C VAL A 264 21.51 -15.43 -6.86
N GLU A 265 21.75 -14.46 -5.96
CA GLU A 265 22.32 -14.72 -4.65
C GLU A 265 21.25 -15.06 -3.63
N ARG A 266 20.15 -14.27 -3.66
CA ARG A 266 19.03 -14.40 -2.72
C ARG A 266 17.77 -13.87 -3.34
N VAL A 267 16.63 -14.49 -3.00
CA VAL A 267 15.28 -14.02 -3.34
C VAL A 267 14.53 -13.67 -2.07
N TYR A 268 13.85 -12.52 -2.08
CA TYR A 268 12.97 -12.03 -1.03
C TYR A 268 11.53 -12.15 -1.53
N TYR A 269 10.82 -13.17 -1.09
CA TYR A 269 9.41 -13.38 -1.42
C TYR A 269 8.74 -14.21 -0.32
N PRO A 270 7.66 -13.71 0.31
CA PRO A 270 7.04 -14.40 1.44
C PRO A 270 6.43 -15.77 1.10
N GLY A 271 6.19 -16.05 -0.19
CA GLY A 271 5.72 -17.34 -0.68
C GLY A 271 6.75 -18.47 -0.68
N LEU A 272 8.04 -18.16 -0.58
CA LEU A 272 9.09 -19.17 -0.48
C LEU A 272 9.19 -19.70 0.95
N ALA A 273 9.24 -21.02 1.13
CA ALA A 273 9.38 -21.65 2.45
C ALA A 273 10.69 -21.24 3.17
N THR A 274 11.69 -20.78 2.42
CA THR A 274 12.97 -20.26 2.96
C THR A 274 12.86 -18.82 3.47
N HIS A 275 11.76 -18.12 3.22
CA HIS A 275 11.58 -16.75 3.70
C HIS A 275 11.31 -16.74 5.21
N PRO A 276 12.01 -15.91 6.01
CA PRO A 276 11.87 -15.91 7.48
C PRO A 276 10.44 -15.68 7.97
N GLY A 277 9.65 -14.87 7.24
CA GLY A 277 8.26 -14.56 7.55
C GLY A 277 7.22 -15.47 6.88
N HIS A 278 7.63 -16.58 6.23
CA HIS A 278 6.71 -17.42 5.45
C HIS A 278 5.50 -17.90 6.24
N GLU A 279 5.69 -18.47 7.42
CA GLU A 279 4.59 -19.01 8.24
C GLU A 279 3.65 -17.90 8.75
N ILE A 280 4.17 -16.71 9.01
CA ILE A 280 3.37 -15.54 9.37
C ILE A 280 2.54 -15.10 8.16
N ALA A 281 3.18 -14.93 7.01
CA ALA A 281 2.50 -14.57 5.76
C ALA A 281 1.42 -15.59 5.36
N LYS A 282 1.73 -16.88 5.44
CA LYS A 282 0.79 -17.96 5.14
C LYS A 282 -0.48 -17.87 5.98
N ARG A 283 -0.34 -17.55 7.27
CA ARG A 283 -1.46 -17.38 8.20
C ARG A 283 -2.25 -16.09 7.92
N GLN A 284 -1.55 -14.95 7.72
CA GLN A 284 -2.17 -13.64 7.57
C GLN A 284 -2.71 -13.38 6.16
N MET A 285 -2.09 -13.97 5.13
CA MET A 285 -2.37 -13.70 3.72
C MET A 285 -3.03 -14.88 2.99
N HIS A 286 -3.54 -15.85 3.74
CA HIS A 286 -4.35 -16.96 3.22
C HIS A 286 -3.67 -17.79 2.11
N GLY A 287 -2.33 -17.89 2.13
CA GLY A 287 -1.55 -18.68 1.17
C GLY A 287 -1.32 -18.03 -0.20
N LEU A 288 -1.61 -16.74 -0.33
CA LEU A 288 -1.20 -15.89 -1.46
C LEU A 288 -0.30 -14.78 -0.93
N TYR A 289 0.67 -14.28 -1.74
CA TYR A 289 1.78 -13.50 -1.20
C TYR A 289 2.08 -12.22 -2.00
N SER A 290 1.11 -11.73 -2.78
CA SER A 290 1.25 -10.53 -3.62
C SER A 290 2.13 -10.75 -4.87
N GLY A 291 2.20 -9.75 -5.72
CA GLY A 291 3.02 -9.73 -6.93
C GLY A 291 4.40 -9.08 -6.73
N MET A 292 4.76 -8.74 -5.49
CA MET A 292 6.04 -8.08 -5.22
C MET A 292 7.09 -9.09 -4.79
N LEU A 293 8.27 -9.01 -5.40
CA LEU A 293 9.45 -9.73 -4.95
C LEU A 293 10.72 -8.90 -5.19
N SER A 294 11.78 -9.22 -4.46
CA SER A 294 13.11 -8.65 -4.71
C SER A 294 14.16 -9.76 -4.76
N PHE A 295 15.26 -9.51 -5.45
CA PHE A 295 16.37 -10.45 -5.47
C PHE A 295 17.71 -9.73 -5.58
N GLU A 296 18.79 -10.39 -5.12
CA GLU A 296 20.16 -9.94 -5.23
C GLU A 296 20.83 -10.61 -6.44
N LEU A 297 21.30 -9.79 -7.39
CA LEU A 297 21.95 -10.25 -8.62
C LEU A 297 23.45 -10.45 -8.43
N LYS A 298 23.98 -11.57 -8.88
CA LYS A 298 25.42 -11.79 -9.09
C LYS A 298 25.81 -11.40 -10.52
N GLY A 299 25.99 -10.11 -10.78
CA GLY A 299 26.28 -9.63 -12.12
C GLY A 299 26.12 -8.12 -12.27
N ASP A 300 26.08 -7.67 -13.51
CA ASP A 300 25.94 -6.27 -13.86
C ASP A 300 24.46 -5.87 -13.82
N VAL A 301 24.07 -5.19 -12.74
CA VAL A 301 22.70 -4.70 -12.51
C VAL A 301 22.22 -3.81 -13.65
N LYS A 302 23.07 -2.91 -14.16
CA LYS A 302 22.70 -1.99 -15.23
C LYS A 302 22.40 -2.73 -16.52
N LYS A 303 23.24 -3.69 -16.89
CA LYS A 303 22.99 -4.52 -18.08
C LYS A 303 21.74 -5.36 -17.94
N PHE A 304 21.51 -5.95 -16.77
CA PHE A 304 20.26 -6.67 -16.51
C PHE A 304 19.05 -5.78 -16.75
N LEU A 305 18.98 -4.62 -16.09
CA LEU A 305 17.85 -3.69 -16.19
C LEU A 305 17.60 -3.16 -17.61
N GLN A 306 18.67 -2.98 -18.39
CA GLN A 306 18.60 -2.55 -19.80
C GLN A 306 18.21 -3.68 -20.76
N SER A 307 18.30 -4.94 -20.32
CA SER A 307 18.04 -6.12 -21.15
C SER A 307 16.62 -6.66 -20.99
N THR A 308 15.88 -6.27 -19.95
CA THR A 308 14.48 -6.68 -19.80
C THR A 308 13.63 -6.06 -20.92
N LYS A 309 12.65 -6.81 -21.42
CA LYS A 309 11.77 -6.43 -22.54
C LYS A 309 10.31 -6.31 -22.13
N LEU A 310 9.86 -7.18 -21.22
CA LEU A 310 8.51 -7.16 -20.66
C LEU A 310 8.50 -6.43 -19.32
N PHE A 311 9.55 -6.63 -18.49
CA PHE A 311 9.69 -5.85 -17.27
C PHE A 311 10.21 -4.44 -17.57
N THR A 312 9.31 -3.48 -17.58
CA THR A 312 9.67 -2.06 -17.81
C THR A 312 10.40 -1.48 -16.60
N LEU A 313 11.55 -0.84 -16.82
CA LEU A 313 12.26 -0.11 -15.77
C LEU A 313 11.50 1.18 -15.42
N ALA A 314 10.83 1.21 -14.29
CA ALA A 314 10.00 2.34 -13.86
C ALA A 314 9.77 2.37 -12.35
N GLU A 315 9.44 3.56 -11.82
CA GLU A 315 9.08 3.76 -10.42
C GLU A 315 7.58 3.62 -10.19
N ASN A 316 7.08 2.42 -10.19
CA ASN A 316 5.73 2.09 -9.75
C ASN A 316 5.67 0.61 -9.31
N LEU A 317 4.48 0.13 -8.98
CA LEU A 317 4.20 -1.27 -8.68
C LEU A 317 2.70 -1.54 -8.68
N GLY A 318 2.34 -2.82 -8.71
CA GLY A 318 0.95 -3.27 -8.55
C GLY A 318 0.04 -2.99 -9.75
N THR A 319 0.64 -2.66 -10.90
CA THR A 319 -0.05 -2.54 -12.19
C THR A 319 -0.19 -3.90 -12.85
N VAL A 320 -1.11 -4.01 -13.79
CA VAL A 320 -1.28 -5.22 -14.63
C VAL A 320 -0.01 -5.55 -15.42
N ASP A 321 0.82 -4.53 -15.73
CA ASP A 321 2.10 -4.67 -16.40
C ASP A 321 3.22 -4.97 -15.43
N SER A 322 4.20 -5.77 -15.85
CA SER A 322 5.40 -6.08 -15.07
C SER A 322 6.42 -4.95 -15.09
N LEU A 323 6.91 -4.59 -13.90
CA LEU A 323 7.90 -3.52 -13.73
C LEU A 323 9.13 -4.02 -12.99
N THR A 324 10.30 -3.45 -13.34
CA THR A 324 11.55 -3.62 -12.59
C THR A 324 12.01 -2.28 -12.03
N THR A 325 12.65 -2.31 -10.87
CA THR A 325 13.14 -1.12 -10.17
C THR A 325 14.47 -1.46 -9.50
N HIS A 326 15.40 -0.50 -9.50
CA HIS A 326 16.61 -0.55 -8.69
C HIS A 326 16.43 0.29 -7.43
N PRO A 327 16.13 -0.30 -6.27
CA PRO A 327 15.80 0.46 -5.06
C PRO A 327 16.86 1.48 -4.66
N ALA A 328 18.14 1.13 -4.73
CA ALA A 328 19.25 1.97 -4.29
C ALA A 328 19.37 3.31 -5.04
N THR A 329 19.07 3.33 -6.34
CA THR A 329 19.21 4.55 -7.17
C THR A 329 17.87 5.19 -7.55
N MET A 330 16.73 4.52 -7.24
CA MET A 330 15.38 4.98 -7.58
C MET A 330 14.55 5.22 -6.32
N THR A 331 13.73 4.26 -5.92
CA THR A 331 12.71 4.43 -4.87
C THR A 331 13.25 4.72 -3.46
N HIS A 332 14.50 4.36 -3.16
CA HIS A 332 15.17 4.55 -1.87
C HIS A 332 16.43 5.42 -1.98
N ALA A 333 16.62 6.14 -3.09
CA ALA A 333 17.76 7.01 -3.30
C ALA A 333 17.86 8.16 -2.28
N SER A 334 16.72 8.56 -1.70
CA SER A 334 16.66 9.59 -0.64
C SER A 334 17.20 9.11 0.71
N ILE A 335 17.40 7.80 0.91
CA ILE A 335 18.00 7.23 2.13
C ILE A 335 19.52 7.23 1.96
N PRO A 336 20.29 7.75 2.95
CA PRO A 336 21.75 7.74 2.88
C PRO A 336 22.32 6.33 2.63
N PRO A 337 23.43 6.17 1.85
CA PRO A 337 23.98 4.85 1.50
C PRO A 337 24.29 3.96 2.71
N GLU A 338 24.86 4.53 3.77
CA GLU A 338 25.17 3.80 5.01
C GLU A 338 23.88 3.27 5.69
N GLU A 339 22.82 4.06 5.67
CA GLU A 339 21.54 3.66 6.24
C GLU A 339 20.84 2.61 5.36
N ARG A 340 20.95 2.70 4.01
CA ARG A 340 20.50 1.63 3.11
C ARG A 340 21.21 0.32 3.40
N ALA A 341 22.53 0.37 3.50
CA ALA A 341 23.35 -0.82 3.81
C ALA A 341 22.97 -1.45 5.16
N ARG A 342 22.75 -0.62 6.20
CA ARG A 342 22.30 -1.06 7.53
C ARG A 342 20.94 -1.76 7.47
N ARG A 343 20.04 -1.32 6.61
CA ARG A 343 18.70 -1.91 6.40
C ARG A 343 18.73 -3.14 5.50
N GLY A 344 19.87 -3.46 4.85
CA GLY A 344 20.00 -4.59 3.92
C GLY A 344 19.63 -4.25 2.47
N ILE A 345 19.43 -2.97 2.13
CA ILE A 345 19.21 -2.52 0.75
C ILE A 345 20.56 -2.37 0.06
N ARG A 346 21.00 -3.45 -0.60
CA ARG A 346 22.28 -3.54 -1.29
C ARG A 346 22.22 -2.94 -2.69
N GLU A 347 23.38 -2.57 -3.24
CA GLU A 347 23.50 -2.01 -4.59
C GLU A 347 23.17 -3.03 -5.71
N ASN A 348 23.20 -4.32 -5.41
CA ASN A 348 22.81 -5.39 -6.33
C ASN A 348 21.34 -5.87 -6.16
N LEU A 349 20.56 -5.17 -5.33
CA LEU A 349 19.16 -5.50 -5.10
C LEU A 349 18.30 -5.00 -6.26
N ILE A 350 17.49 -5.88 -6.83
CA ILE A 350 16.50 -5.58 -7.87
C ILE A 350 15.12 -5.92 -7.31
N ARG A 351 14.15 -5.03 -7.49
CA ARG A 351 12.75 -5.27 -7.12
C ARG A 351 11.92 -5.48 -8.38
N LEU A 352 11.08 -6.52 -8.39
CA LEU A 352 10.10 -6.79 -9.42
C LEU A 352 8.69 -6.53 -8.88
N SER A 353 7.89 -5.82 -9.65
CA SER A 353 6.44 -5.83 -9.56
C SER A 353 5.92 -6.71 -10.68
N VAL A 354 5.53 -7.91 -10.33
CA VAL A 354 5.10 -8.91 -11.32
C VAL A 354 3.66 -8.62 -11.72
N GLY A 355 3.43 -8.46 -13.01
CA GLY A 355 2.12 -8.22 -13.60
C GLY A 355 1.29 -9.49 -13.78
N ILE A 356 0.28 -9.39 -14.65
CA ILE A 356 -0.65 -10.49 -14.93
C ILE A 356 -0.47 -11.08 -16.34
N GLU A 357 0.66 -10.79 -17.00
CA GLU A 357 1.05 -11.40 -18.26
C GLU A 357 1.26 -12.91 -18.06
N HIS A 358 1.45 -13.66 -19.12
CA HIS A 358 1.67 -15.10 -19.01
C HIS A 358 3.01 -15.40 -18.31
N ALA A 359 3.01 -16.21 -17.25
CA ALA A 359 4.18 -16.46 -16.41
C ALA A 359 5.42 -16.95 -17.19
N GLN A 360 5.22 -17.80 -18.22
CA GLN A 360 6.34 -18.33 -19.01
C GLN A 360 7.01 -17.26 -19.87
N ASP A 361 6.23 -16.26 -20.35
CA ASP A 361 6.81 -15.14 -21.11
C ASP A 361 7.64 -14.25 -20.19
N LEU A 362 7.17 -13.99 -18.97
CA LEU A 362 7.89 -13.25 -17.95
C LEU A 362 9.19 -13.97 -17.53
N ILE A 363 9.14 -15.29 -17.34
CA ILE A 363 10.33 -16.10 -17.03
C ILE A 363 11.32 -16.08 -18.20
N ALA A 364 10.85 -16.18 -19.44
CA ALA A 364 11.73 -16.11 -20.62
C ALA A 364 12.42 -14.75 -20.74
N ASP A 365 11.71 -13.65 -20.41
CA ASP A 365 12.30 -12.31 -20.39
C ASP A 365 13.40 -12.19 -19.31
N LEU A 366 13.12 -12.67 -18.10
CA LEU A 366 14.14 -12.68 -17.03
C LEU A 366 15.34 -13.58 -17.36
N GLN A 367 15.11 -14.75 -17.98
CA GLN A 367 16.17 -15.68 -18.38
C GLN A 367 17.14 -15.02 -19.37
N GLN A 368 16.61 -14.34 -20.41
CA GLN A 368 17.46 -13.66 -21.39
C GLN A 368 18.17 -12.44 -20.78
N ALA A 369 17.53 -11.68 -19.89
CA ALA A 369 18.14 -10.54 -19.20
C ALA A 369 19.26 -10.99 -18.25
N LEU A 370 19.07 -12.08 -17.51
CA LEU A 370 20.10 -12.70 -16.66
C LEU A 370 21.28 -13.22 -17.48
N ALA A 371 21.08 -13.68 -18.71
CA ALA A 371 22.17 -14.09 -19.57
C ALA A 371 23.09 -12.92 -19.96
N CYS A 372 22.54 -11.70 -20.08
CA CYS A 372 23.27 -10.48 -20.42
C CYS A 372 24.02 -9.84 -19.24
N ALA A 373 23.68 -10.16 -18.00
CA ALA A 373 24.17 -9.54 -16.76
C ALA A 373 25.59 -10.01 -16.33
#